data_fe8884a4fcd440b893cba8b7620b3fba
#
_entry.id   fe8884a4fcd440b893cba8b7620b3fba
#
_cell.length_a   1.000
_cell.length_b   1.000
_cell.length_c   1.000
_cell.angle_alpha   90.00
_cell.angle_beta   90.00
_cell.angle_gamma   90.00
#
_symmetry.space_group_name_H-M   'P 1'
#
loop_
_entity.id
_entity.type
_entity.pdbx_description
1 polymer ?
#
loop_
_entity_poly.entity_id
_entity_poly.type
_entity_poly.pdbx_seq_one_letter_code
_entity_poly.pdbx_strand_id
1 'polypeptide(L)' 'MSESQKTLRDVPVGDCAKVTRLIGDGAIKRRIMDMGLTKGTEVCVRKVAPLGDPIEVTVRGFELSLRKDEAENVLVA' A
#
# COMPACT_ATOMS: atom_id res chain seq x y z
N MET A 1 -12.71 9.70 17.53
CA MET A 1 -12.23 9.59 17.26
C MET A 1 -12.00 9.12 16.32
N SER A 2 -11.93 9.32 15.97
CA SER A 2 -11.79 8.84 14.98
C SER A 2 -10.78 8.32 14.56
N GLU A 3 -10.59 7.67 14.38
CA GLU A 3 -9.69 7.20 13.90
C GLU A 3 -9.54 7.30 12.57
N SER A 4 -8.70 7.87 12.08
CA SER A 4 -8.52 8.01 10.69
C SER A 4 -7.94 6.73 10.15
N GLN A 5 -8.44 6.29 9.03
CA GLN A 5 -7.89 5.14 8.36
C GLN A 5 -6.81 5.64 7.42
N LYS A 6 -5.59 5.22 7.71
CA LYS A 6 -4.45 5.59 6.90
C LYS A 6 -4.25 4.56 5.81
N THR A 7 -4.04 5.00 4.59
CA THR A 7 -3.79 4.09 3.48
C THR A 7 -2.32 4.14 3.08
N LEU A 8 -1.91 3.19 2.27
CA LEU A 8 -0.54 3.16 1.78
C LEU A 8 -0.20 4.44 1.01
N ARG A 9 -1.19 5.03 0.38
CA ARG A 9 -1.01 6.29 -0.34
C ARG A 9 -0.61 7.43 0.60
N ASP A 10 -0.99 7.33 1.86
CA ASP A 10 -0.69 8.38 2.85
C ASP A 10 0.70 8.23 3.47
N VAL A 11 1.40 7.13 3.18
CA VAL A 11 2.72 6.90 3.74
C VAL A 11 3.75 7.71 2.96
N PRO A 12 4.53 8.56 3.63
CA PRO A 12 5.55 9.36 2.93
C PRO A 12 6.67 8.49 2.36
N VAL A 13 7.31 9.00 1.33
CA VAL A 13 8.50 8.34 0.77
C VAL A 13 9.56 8.21 1.87
N GLY A 14 10.10 7.02 1.99
CA GLY A 14 11.12 6.72 3.00
C GLY A 14 10.57 6.10 4.26
N ASP A 15 9.24 6.10 4.42
CA ASP A 15 8.62 5.52 5.60
C ASP A 15 8.08 4.14 5.29
N CYS A 16 7.89 3.37 6.35
CA CYS A 16 7.32 2.03 6.28
C CYS A 16 6.07 1.96 7.15
N ALA A 17 5.20 1.02 6.82
CA ALA A 17 4.00 0.79 7.60
C ALA A 17 3.60 -0.66 7.44
N LYS A 18 2.72 -1.14 8.33
CA LYS A 18 2.22 -2.50 8.25
C LYS A 18 0.81 -2.50 7.69
N VAL A 19 0.54 -3.46 6.83
CA VAL A 19 -0.80 -3.64 6.28
C VAL A 19 -1.72 -4.12 7.39
N THR A 20 -2.80 -3.40 7.63
CA THR A 20 -3.78 -3.81 8.63
C THR A 20 -5.01 -4.43 7.99
N ARG A 21 -5.35 -3.98 6.80
CA ARG A 21 -6.56 -4.45 6.14
C ARG A 21 -6.56 -4.04 4.67
N LEU A 22 -7.21 -4.83 3.86
CA LEU A 22 -7.44 -4.50 2.46
C LEU A 22 -8.91 -4.16 2.28
N ILE A 23 -9.20 -3.13 1.49
CA ILE A 23 -10.56 -2.74 1.18
C ILE A 23 -10.74 -2.74 -0.34
N GLY A 24 -11.95 -2.46 -0.78
CA GLY A 24 -12.26 -2.48 -2.20
C GLY A 24 -13.01 -3.75 -2.57
N ASP A 25 -13.24 -3.95 -3.87
CA ASP A 25 -13.95 -5.14 -4.30
C ASP A 25 -13.02 -6.35 -4.32
N GLY A 26 -13.60 -7.54 -4.57
CA GLY A 26 -12.85 -8.79 -4.52
C GLY A 26 -11.70 -8.86 -5.52
N ALA A 27 -11.89 -8.28 -6.69
CA ALA A 27 -10.87 -8.33 -7.73
C ALA A 27 -9.64 -7.49 -7.32
N ILE A 28 -9.87 -6.32 -6.77
CA ILE A 28 -8.79 -5.44 -6.32
C ILE A 28 -8.07 -6.07 -5.13
N LYS A 29 -8.82 -6.61 -4.18
CA LYS A 29 -8.21 -7.26 -3.01
C LYS A 29 -7.35 -8.44 -3.42
N ARG A 30 -7.84 -9.26 -4.33
CA ARG A 30 -7.08 -10.41 -4.79
C ARG A 30 -5.79 -10.00 -5.46
N ARG A 31 -5.85 -8.97 -6.28
CA ARG A 31 -4.69 -8.47 -6.98
C ARG A 31 -3.62 -7.98 -6.02
N ILE A 32 -4.05 -7.23 -5.00
CA ILE A 32 -3.14 -6.72 -3.98
C ILE A 32 -2.54 -7.87 -3.18
N MET A 33 -3.35 -8.86 -2.81
CA MET A 33 -2.85 -10.03 -2.09
C MET A 33 -1.85 -10.83 -2.92
N ASP A 34 -2.10 -10.93 -4.22
CA ASP A 34 -1.18 -11.64 -5.11
C ASP A 34 0.19 -10.98 -5.18
N MET A 35 0.24 -9.68 -4.90
CA MET A 35 1.51 -8.96 -4.85
C MET A 35 2.23 -9.14 -3.52
N GLY A 36 1.61 -9.84 -2.57
CA GLY A 36 2.21 -10.08 -1.27
C GLY A 36 1.82 -9.08 -0.19
N LEU A 37 0.89 -8.20 -0.47
CA LEU A 37 0.45 -7.18 0.49
C LEU A 37 -0.68 -7.73 1.33
N THR A 38 -0.36 -8.65 2.21
CA THR A 38 -1.34 -9.27 3.09
C THR A 38 -1.28 -8.63 4.47
N LYS A 39 -2.30 -8.88 5.28
CA LYS A 39 -2.38 -8.34 6.63
C LYS A 39 -1.12 -8.69 7.43
N GLY A 40 -0.55 -7.69 8.09
CA GLY A 40 0.64 -7.88 8.90
C GLY A 40 1.95 -7.70 8.14
N THR A 41 1.89 -7.54 6.83
CA THR A 41 3.10 -7.38 6.03
C THR A 41 3.61 -5.95 6.13
N GLU A 42 4.90 -5.80 6.33
CA GLU A 42 5.51 -4.46 6.32
C GLU A 42 5.77 -4.04 4.89
N VAL A 43 5.44 -2.80 4.59
CA VAL A 43 5.65 -2.23 3.26
C VAL A 43 6.30 -0.86 3.42
N CYS A 44 7.32 -0.60 2.63
CA CYS A 44 8.04 0.67 2.68
C CYS A 44 7.88 1.39 1.35
N VAL A 45 7.53 2.67 1.42
CA VAL A 45 7.37 3.48 0.21
C VAL A 45 8.73 4.00 -0.20
N ARG A 46 9.14 3.65 -1.41
CA ARG A 46 10.47 4.02 -1.92
C ARG A 46 10.43 5.26 -2.80
N LYS A 47 9.40 5.37 -3.61
CA LYS A 47 9.35 6.42 -4.60
C LYS A 47 7.92 6.63 -5.04
N VAL A 48 7.58 7.85 -5.38
CA VAL A 48 6.28 8.20 -5.94
C VAL A 48 6.53 9.02 -7.18
N ALA A 49 5.90 8.65 -8.28
CA ALA A 49 6.05 9.40 -9.53
C ALA A 49 5.53 10.82 -9.35
N PRO A 50 5.99 11.77 -10.17
CA PRO A 50 5.62 13.18 -10.00
C PRO A 50 4.14 13.48 -9.90
N LEU A 51 3.31 12.67 -10.56
CA LEU A 51 1.86 12.86 -10.51
C LEU A 51 1.18 12.01 -9.44
N GLY A 52 1.99 11.36 -8.58
CA GLY A 52 1.44 10.52 -7.53
C GLY A 52 1.12 9.10 -7.95
N ASP A 53 1.44 8.71 -9.18
CA ASP A 53 1.08 7.42 -9.72
C ASP A 53 2.07 7.05 -10.82
N PRO A 54 2.74 5.90 -10.73
CA PRO A 54 2.60 4.86 -9.73
C PRO A 54 3.41 5.14 -8.47
N ILE A 55 3.15 4.32 -7.44
CA ILE A 55 3.88 4.37 -6.18
C ILE A 55 4.75 3.12 -6.13
N GLU A 56 6.05 3.31 -5.90
CA GLU A 56 6.98 2.17 -5.80
C GLU A 56 7.24 1.85 -4.35
N VAL A 57 7.08 0.59 -4.00
CA VAL A 57 7.23 0.13 -2.63
C VAL A 57 8.13 -1.09 -2.57
N THR A 58 8.67 -1.36 -1.39
CA THR A 58 9.44 -2.57 -1.13
C THR A 58 8.67 -3.43 -0.15
N VAL A 59 8.49 -4.70 -0.50
CA VAL A 59 7.79 -5.67 0.34
C VAL A 59 8.66 -6.93 0.38
N ARG A 60 9.08 -7.31 1.60
CA ARG A 60 9.89 -8.53 1.80
C ARG A 60 11.11 -8.58 0.90
N GLY A 61 11.72 -7.43 0.66
CA GLY A 61 12.91 -7.35 -0.17
C GLY A 61 12.65 -7.26 -1.66
N PHE A 62 11.41 -7.27 -2.09
CA PHE A 62 11.04 -7.14 -3.49
C PHE A 62 10.47 -5.76 -3.75
N GLU A 63 10.77 -5.22 -4.92
CA GLU A 63 10.22 -3.94 -5.33
C GLU A 63 8.98 -4.16 -6.17
N LEU A 64 7.94 -3.41 -5.83
CA LEU A 64 6.66 -3.48 -6.52
C LEU A 64 6.21 -2.08 -6.90
N SER A 65 5.45 -2.00 -7.99
CA SER A 65 4.79 -0.76 -8.38
C SER A 65 3.30 -0.93 -8.18
N LEU A 66 2.70 0.03 -7.50
CA LEU A 66 1.27 0.04 -7.26
C LEU A 66 0.65 1.25 -7.91
N ARG A 67 -0.53 1.06 -8.46
CA ARG A 67 -1.29 2.19 -8.91
C ARG A 67 -1.85 2.92 -7.70
N LYS A 68 -2.08 4.21 -7.86
CA LYS A 68 -2.65 5.03 -6.81
C LYS A 68 -3.93 4.41 -6.26
N ASP A 69 -4.80 3.91 -7.15
CA ASP A 69 -6.05 3.28 -6.74
C ASP A 69 -5.82 2.08 -5.86
N GLU A 70 -4.80 1.30 -6.19
CA GLU A 70 -4.48 0.11 -5.42
C GLU A 70 -3.96 0.50 -4.04
N ALA A 71 -3.12 1.52 -3.99
CA ALA A 71 -2.57 1.98 -2.71
C ALA A 71 -3.67 2.50 -1.79
N GLU A 72 -4.68 3.13 -2.35
CA GLU A 72 -5.80 3.65 -1.56
C GLU A 72 -6.64 2.55 -0.93
N ASN A 73 -6.50 1.32 -1.41
CA ASN A 73 -7.25 0.20 -0.88
C ASN A 73 -6.44 -0.64 0.11
N VAL A 74 -5.24 -0.20 0.44
CA VAL A 74 -4.39 -0.87 1.43
C VAL A 74 -4.35 -0.02 2.68
N LEU A 75 -5.02 -0.47 3.73
CA LEU A 75 -5.00 0.25 5.00
C LEU A 75 -3.77 -0.17 5.79
N VAL A 76 -3.11 0.79 6.37
CA VAL A 76 -1.85 0.56 7.09
C VAL A 76 -1.87 1.25 8.45
N ALA A 77 -0.91 0.85 9.25
CA ALA A 77 -0.72 1.46 10.56
C ALA A 77 0.75 1.74 10.82
#